data_1d8f2bc1ca5a85fe7f9569cd1b486eb9
#
_entry.id   1d8f2bc1ca5a85fe7f9569cd1b486eb9
#
_cell.length_a   1.000
_cell.length_b   1.000
_cell.length_c   1.000
_cell.angle_alpha   90.00
_cell.angle_beta   90.00
_cell.angle_gamma   90.00
#
_symmetry.space_group_name_H-M   'P 1'
#
loop_
_entity.id
_entity.type
_entity.pdbx_description
1 polymer ?
#
loop_
_entity_poly.entity_id
_entity_poly.type
_entity_poly.pdbx_seq_one_letter_code
_entity_poly.pdbx_strand_id
1 'polypeptide(L)'
;MTSFLRYDDSAARRLIDGKWYETLQPDLLAARDEMLKDIELLGTDQIPADKQPLDAGFQNLPQQLLDEYEAKKEESLLGRIETKARELREESDRFVVLGIGGSYMGMRALFEALCHPWHNELTRQQRNGVPRLYFEGNNVDNDSITALKELLETGCQDPADLLQRWSLTVISKSGGTLETAVGFRLFREALEAYYGPDSAVSRSLVVPITGLEGKLRNFSNEKGYEDIFPIPDNVGGRFSVFTAVGLFPAAVMGVDIRRLLQGAADMTERFNSQPMGDNPVMDYTATCHLFEREKNVSIRVLSTWGKRLEALGLWYDQLLAESLGKAEQGATPLTVVNTRDLHSRGQQHQEGALDKLITNVIVERAGTEDVAVPMVPDNENQDDLNKLKGKTIPDILSAAIEGTNRAYADVNRPTADLILPELNEYTVGQTLQMLMLATVLEGRLIKINPYGQPGVEAYKKNMQEVLNR
;
A
#
# COMPACT_ATOMS: atom_id res chain seq x y z
N MET A 1 -2.24 23.80 -9.64
CA MET A 1 -3.29 23.31 -8.74
C MET A 1 -3.17 21.80 -8.67
N THR A 2 -2.92 21.24 -7.50
CA THR A 2 -2.95 19.78 -7.29
C THR A 2 -4.40 19.33 -7.46
N SER A 3 -4.68 18.52 -8.48
CA SER A 3 -6.04 18.02 -8.70
C SER A 3 -6.29 16.79 -7.84
N PHE A 4 -7.44 16.74 -7.18
CA PHE A 4 -7.85 15.62 -6.34
C PHE A 4 -8.21 14.38 -7.18
N LEU A 5 -8.06 13.20 -6.60
CA LEU A 5 -8.66 11.99 -7.14
C LEU A 5 -10.19 12.13 -7.15
N ARG A 6 -10.84 11.45 -8.09
CA ARG A 6 -12.29 11.41 -8.24
C ARG A 6 -12.78 9.98 -8.19
N TYR A 7 -13.98 9.81 -7.68
CA TYR A 7 -14.72 8.55 -7.75
C TYR A 7 -15.99 8.74 -8.55
N ASP A 8 -16.19 7.93 -9.58
CA ASP A 8 -17.37 7.93 -10.44
C ASP A 8 -18.05 6.55 -10.38
N ASP A 9 -19.17 6.48 -9.69
CA ASP A 9 -20.00 5.29 -9.57
C ASP A 9 -21.26 5.33 -10.45
N SER A 10 -21.33 6.25 -11.39
CA SER A 10 -22.52 6.48 -12.24
C SER A 10 -22.98 5.22 -12.98
N ALA A 11 -22.03 4.36 -13.40
CA ALA A 11 -22.34 3.09 -14.05
C ALA A 11 -22.97 2.08 -13.08
N ALA A 12 -22.44 1.97 -11.86
CA ALA A 12 -23.00 1.11 -10.81
C ALA A 12 -24.35 1.64 -10.31
N ARG A 13 -24.48 2.94 -10.06
CA ARG A 13 -25.71 3.58 -9.56
C ARG A 13 -26.94 3.27 -10.40
N ARG A 14 -26.81 3.14 -11.70
CA ARG A 14 -27.94 2.78 -12.60
C ARG A 14 -28.55 1.41 -12.30
N LEU A 15 -27.83 0.53 -11.61
CA LEU A 15 -28.25 -0.83 -11.28
C LEU A 15 -28.87 -0.95 -9.88
N ILE A 16 -28.94 0.15 -9.14
CA ILE A 16 -29.47 0.25 -7.77
C ILE A 16 -30.56 1.33 -7.72
N ASP A 17 -31.61 1.10 -6.94
CA ASP A 17 -32.64 2.14 -6.70
C ASP A 17 -32.00 3.32 -5.93
N GLY A 18 -32.12 4.52 -6.46
CA GLY A 18 -31.59 5.75 -5.86
C GLY A 18 -32.06 6.00 -4.43
N LYS A 19 -33.26 5.53 -4.07
CA LYS A 19 -33.77 5.61 -2.70
C LYS A 19 -32.90 4.89 -1.67
N TRP A 20 -32.17 3.85 -2.05
CA TRP A 20 -31.29 3.15 -1.14
C TRP A 20 -30.10 4.01 -0.71
N TYR A 21 -29.56 4.82 -1.64
CA TYR A 21 -28.51 5.79 -1.29
C TYR A 21 -29.04 6.86 -0.31
N GLU A 22 -30.25 7.38 -0.55
CA GLU A 22 -30.88 8.34 0.35
C GLU A 22 -31.13 7.73 1.74
N THR A 23 -31.59 6.47 1.77
CA THR A 23 -31.86 5.76 3.04
C THR A 23 -30.56 5.44 3.81
N LEU A 24 -29.45 5.17 3.11
CA LEU A 24 -28.16 4.84 3.72
C LEU A 24 -27.43 6.09 4.25
N GLN A 25 -27.68 7.27 3.71
CA GLN A 25 -26.95 8.48 4.06
C GLN A 25 -26.90 8.80 5.58
N PRO A 26 -28.00 8.70 6.34
CA PRO A 26 -27.94 8.91 7.80
C PRO A 26 -27.00 7.92 8.52
N ASP A 27 -27.00 6.65 8.08
CA ASP A 27 -26.15 5.62 8.69
C ASP A 27 -24.65 5.86 8.38
N LEU A 28 -24.34 6.32 7.16
CA LEU A 28 -22.98 6.73 6.77
C LEU A 28 -22.49 7.92 7.61
N LEU A 29 -23.35 8.93 7.81
CA LEU A 29 -23.02 10.08 8.65
C LEU A 29 -22.77 9.66 10.10
N ALA A 30 -23.63 8.80 10.63
CA ALA A 30 -23.48 8.27 12.00
C ALA A 30 -22.18 7.45 12.16
N ALA A 31 -21.84 6.63 11.16
CA ALA A 31 -20.60 5.86 11.13
C ALA A 31 -19.36 6.76 11.03
N ARG A 32 -19.40 7.84 10.23
CA ARG A 32 -18.35 8.86 10.20
C ARG A 32 -18.18 9.56 11.55
N ASP A 33 -19.27 9.97 12.16
CA ASP A 33 -19.25 10.63 13.48
C ASP A 33 -18.71 9.69 14.57
N GLU A 34 -18.97 8.38 14.45
CA GLU A 34 -18.37 7.37 15.32
C GLU A 34 -16.84 7.29 15.11
N MET A 35 -16.36 7.31 13.87
CA MET A 35 -14.93 7.33 13.57
C MET A 35 -14.22 8.56 14.13
N LEU A 36 -14.86 9.73 14.10
CA LEU A 36 -14.31 10.95 14.71
C LEU A 36 -14.22 10.83 16.25
N LYS A 37 -15.24 10.25 16.89
CA LYS A 37 -15.21 9.96 18.33
C LYS A 37 -14.15 8.93 18.71
N ASP A 38 -13.84 7.97 17.84
CA ASP A 38 -12.78 6.99 18.08
C ASP A 38 -11.41 7.65 18.21
N ILE A 39 -11.17 8.75 17.48
CA ILE A 39 -9.94 9.54 17.63
C ILE A 39 -9.85 10.24 18.99
N GLU A 40 -10.97 10.78 19.48
CA GLU A 40 -11.03 11.40 20.81
C GLU A 40 -10.78 10.35 21.91
N LEU A 41 -11.30 9.13 21.75
CA LEU A 41 -11.10 8.03 22.69
C LEU A 41 -9.63 7.60 22.80
N LEU A 42 -8.81 7.72 21.75
CA LEU A 42 -7.38 7.38 21.80
C LEU A 42 -6.59 8.22 22.83
N GLY A 43 -7.07 9.40 23.19
CA GLY A 43 -6.49 10.25 24.21
C GLY A 43 -6.93 9.90 25.64
N THR A 44 -7.73 8.83 25.82
CA THR A 44 -8.32 8.46 27.12
C THR A 44 -7.95 7.05 27.53
N ASP A 45 -7.97 6.76 28.85
CA ASP A 45 -7.80 5.41 29.39
C ASP A 45 -9.11 4.58 29.35
N GLN A 46 -10.17 5.08 28.73
CA GLN A 46 -11.52 4.50 28.75
C GLN A 46 -11.99 4.04 27.37
N ILE A 47 -11.20 3.21 26.71
CA ILE A 47 -11.63 2.61 25.43
C ILE A 47 -12.61 1.46 25.74
N PRO A 48 -13.87 1.51 25.24
CA PRO A 48 -14.83 0.44 25.41
C PRO A 48 -14.32 -0.92 24.93
N ALA A 49 -14.67 -2.02 25.61
CA ALA A 49 -14.15 -3.35 25.31
C ALA A 49 -14.53 -3.85 23.90
N ASP A 50 -15.70 -3.48 23.40
CA ASP A 50 -16.18 -3.80 22.04
C ASP A 50 -15.45 -3.04 20.94
N LYS A 51 -14.73 -1.95 21.30
CA LYS A 51 -13.88 -1.18 20.39
C LYS A 51 -12.41 -1.60 20.41
N GLN A 52 -12.03 -2.52 21.27
CA GLN A 52 -10.63 -2.97 21.39
C GLN A 52 -10.30 -4.12 20.41
N PRO A 53 -9.12 -4.10 19.73
CA PRO A 53 -8.19 -2.96 19.71
C PRO A 53 -8.77 -1.77 18.96
N LEU A 54 -8.36 -0.54 19.32
CA LEU A 54 -8.75 0.70 18.67
C LEU A 54 -7.53 1.30 17.93
N ASP A 55 -7.29 0.84 16.70
CA ASP A 55 -6.16 1.27 15.87
C ASP A 55 -6.52 2.50 14.98
N ALA A 56 -7.31 3.44 15.53
CA ALA A 56 -7.86 4.59 14.80
C ALA A 56 -6.85 5.72 14.52
N GLY A 57 -5.63 5.63 15.08
CA GLY A 57 -4.62 6.69 15.00
C GLY A 57 -4.20 7.06 13.58
N PHE A 58 -4.31 6.12 12.62
CA PHE A 58 -3.94 6.36 11.22
C PHE A 58 -4.73 7.51 10.58
N GLN A 59 -5.95 7.82 11.07
CA GLN A 59 -6.84 8.80 10.47
C GLN A 59 -6.21 10.21 10.48
N ASN A 60 -5.64 10.61 11.61
CA ASN A 60 -5.05 11.94 11.80
C ASN A 60 -3.53 11.96 11.71
N LEU A 61 -2.89 10.80 11.63
CA LEU A 61 -1.42 10.68 11.64
C LEU A 61 -0.74 11.50 10.54
N PRO A 62 -1.25 11.52 9.28
CA PRO A 62 -0.62 12.32 8.23
C PRO A 62 -0.51 13.81 8.60
N GLN A 63 -1.59 14.42 9.08
CA GLN A 63 -1.59 15.82 9.48
C GLN A 63 -0.71 16.06 10.72
N GLN A 64 -0.78 15.18 11.72
CA GLN A 64 0.03 15.28 12.94
C GLN A 64 1.54 15.26 12.63
N LEU A 65 1.98 14.41 11.70
CA LEU A 65 3.38 14.34 11.30
C LEU A 65 3.82 15.59 10.53
N LEU A 66 2.96 16.13 9.69
CA LEU A 66 3.23 17.40 8.98
C LEU A 66 3.33 18.58 9.96
N ASP A 67 2.40 18.69 10.90
CA ASP A 67 2.40 19.74 11.93
C ASP A 67 3.65 19.62 12.83
N GLU A 68 4.02 18.39 13.22
CA GLU A 68 5.26 18.16 13.96
C GLU A 68 6.48 18.60 13.17
N TYR A 69 6.54 18.29 11.87
CA TYR A 69 7.62 18.71 11.00
C TYR A 69 7.69 20.25 10.88
N GLU A 70 6.56 20.91 10.73
CA GLU A 70 6.54 22.38 10.67
C GLU A 70 7.08 23.02 11.96
N ALA A 71 6.76 22.43 13.11
CA ALA A 71 7.17 22.92 14.42
C ALA A 71 8.64 22.61 14.77
N LYS A 72 9.13 21.40 14.42
CA LYS A 72 10.44 20.88 14.90
C LYS A 72 11.46 20.62 13.80
N LYS A 73 11.05 20.68 12.52
CA LYS A 73 11.92 20.46 11.34
C LYS A 73 12.73 19.15 11.45
N GLU A 74 14.05 19.23 11.47
CA GLU A 74 14.96 18.07 11.52
C GLU A 74 14.84 17.24 12.81
N GLU A 75 14.36 17.83 13.91
CA GLU A 75 14.15 17.12 15.18
C GLU A 75 12.84 16.33 15.21
N SER A 76 11.92 16.58 14.27
CA SER A 76 10.67 15.81 14.11
C SER A 76 10.95 14.37 13.67
N LEU A 77 9.94 13.49 13.79
CA LEU A 77 10.06 12.13 13.25
C LEU A 77 10.35 12.14 11.73
N LEU A 78 9.66 13.00 10.96
CA LEU A 78 9.90 13.11 9.52
C LEU A 78 11.31 13.64 9.20
N GLY A 79 11.78 14.66 9.91
CA GLY A 79 13.13 15.19 9.72
C GLY A 79 14.21 14.15 10.01
N ARG A 80 14.05 13.36 11.07
CA ARG A 80 14.96 12.25 11.40
C ARG A 80 14.90 11.14 10.34
N ILE A 81 13.72 10.79 9.83
CA ILE A 81 13.54 9.82 8.74
C ILE A 81 14.27 10.30 7.48
N GLU A 82 14.04 11.56 7.05
CA GLU A 82 14.68 12.14 5.85
C GLU A 82 16.21 12.20 6.00
N THR A 83 16.70 12.55 7.18
CA THR A 83 18.15 12.61 7.46
C THR A 83 18.78 11.22 7.35
N LYS A 84 18.23 10.24 8.08
CA LYS A 84 18.76 8.87 8.03
C LYS A 84 18.64 8.22 6.65
N ALA A 85 17.54 8.46 5.94
CA ALA A 85 17.37 7.98 4.58
C ALA A 85 18.41 8.55 3.62
N ARG A 86 18.77 9.85 3.77
CA ARG A 86 19.85 10.48 3.00
C ARG A 86 21.20 9.85 3.29
N GLU A 87 21.54 9.63 4.57
CA GLU A 87 22.77 8.95 4.97
C GLU A 87 22.86 7.54 4.36
N LEU A 88 21.81 6.73 4.45
CA LEU A 88 21.82 5.40 3.84
C LEU A 88 21.99 5.44 2.31
N ARG A 89 21.41 6.42 1.63
CA ARG A 89 21.64 6.61 0.19
C ARG A 89 23.10 6.99 -0.13
N GLU A 90 23.76 7.73 0.74
CA GLU A 90 25.17 8.10 0.58
C GLU A 90 26.11 6.94 0.94
N GLU A 91 25.67 6.02 1.77
CA GLU A 91 26.51 4.94 2.33
C GLU A 91 26.29 3.56 1.71
N SER A 92 25.22 3.33 0.93
CA SER A 92 24.94 2.03 0.34
C SER A 92 24.27 2.11 -1.04
N ASP A 93 24.49 1.08 -1.89
CA ASP A 93 23.85 0.95 -3.21
C ASP A 93 22.78 -0.16 -3.25
N ARG A 94 22.65 -0.93 -2.16
CA ARG A 94 21.60 -1.93 -1.99
C ARG A 94 20.95 -1.74 -0.63
N PHE A 95 19.62 -1.83 -0.61
CA PHE A 95 18.83 -1.70 0.60
C PHE A 95 17.89 -2.90 0.74
N VAL A 96 18.08 -3.69 1.77
CA VAL A 96 17.25 -4.85 2.09
C VAL A 96 16.20 -4.45 3.12
N VAL A 97 14.95 -4.77 2.82
CA VAL A 97 13.81 -4.45 3.68
C VAL A 97 13.16 -5.75 4.14
N LEU A 98 13.18 -5.99 5.44
CA LEU A 98 12.60 -7.18 6.08
C LEU A 98 11.30 -6.84 6.78
N GLY A 99 10.20 -7.43 6.33
CA GLY A 99 8.87 -7.24 6.90
C GLY A 99 7.82 -8.11 6.24
N ILE A 100 6.69 -8.35 6.89
CA ILE A 100 5.58 -9.15 6.37
C ILE A 100 4.25 -8.45 6.59
N GLY A 101 3.24 -8.74 5.77
CA GLY A 101 1.91 -8.18 5.88
C GLY A 101 1.92 -6.65 5.81
N GLY A 102 1.37 -5.96 6.81
CA GLY A 102 1.38 -4.50 6.88
C GLY A 102 2.76 -3.86 6.92
N SER A 103 3.78 -4.61 7.37
CA SER A 103 5.19 -4.18 7.33
C SER A 103 5.87 -4.40 5.97
N TYR A 104 5.13 -4.84 4.95
CA TYR A 104 5.62 -5.10 3.60
C TYR A 104 4.71 -4.50 2.52
N MET A 105 3.40 -4.80 2.56
CA MET A 105 2.50 -4.54 1.43
C MET A 105 2.37 -3.05 1.08
N GLY A 106 2.22 -2.17 2.09
CA GLY A 106 2.10 -0.73 1.85
C GLY A 106 3.36 -0.12 1.22
N MET A 107 4.51 -0.51 1.71
CA MET A 107 5.80 -0.08 1.18
C MET A 107 6.06 -0.62 -0.23
N ARG A 108 5.70 -1.87 -0.49
CA ARG A 108 5.77 -2.46 -1.84
C ARG A 108 4.87 -1.70 -2.82
N ALA A 109 3.68 -1.28 -2.38
CA ALA A 109 2.78 -0.44 -3.16
C ALA A 109 3.42 0.91 -3.52
N LEU A 110 4.08 1.57 -2.56
CA LEU A 110 4.81 2.82 -2.81
C LEU A 110 5.96 2.63 -3.81
N PHE A 111 6.73 1.56 -3.67
CA PHE A 111 7.84 1.26 -4.58
C PHE A 111 7.38 1.06 -6.02
N GLU A 112 6.38 0.20 -6.25
CA GLU A 112 5.89 -0.07 -7.60
C GLU A 112 5.18 1.14 -8.23
N ALA A 113 4.41 1.90 -7.42
CA ALA A 113 3.70 3.06 -7.92
C ALA A 113 4.61 4.25 -8.23
N LEU A 114 5.65 4.50 -7.43
CA LEU A 114 6.41 5.75 -7.47
C LEU A 114 7.82 5.63 -8.04
N CYS A 115 8.44 4.43 -7.99
CA CYS A 115 9.75 4.21 -8.57
C CYS A 115 9.67 3.80 -10.06
N HIS A 116 10.82 3.89 -10.74
CA HIS A 116 10.94 3.41 -12.11
C HIS A 116 10.66 1.89 -12.18
N PRO A 117 9.88 1.37 -13.16
CA PRO A 117 9.53 -0.05 -13.24
C PRO A 117 10.72 -1.01 -13.26
N TRP A 118 11.86 -0.56 -13.76
CA TRP A 118 13.13 -1.30 -13.83
C TRP A 118 14.17 -0.72 -12.87
N HIS A 119 13.76 -0.24 -11.71
CA HIS A 119 14.60 0.51 -10.78
C HIS A 119 15.94 -0.20 -10.48
N ASN A 120 15.92 -1.48 -10.15
CA ASN A 120 17.11 -2.22 -9.77
C ASN A 120 18.08 -2.48 -10.94
N GLU A 121 17.61 -2.41 -12.19
CA GLU A 121 18.42 -2.60 -13.38
C GLU A 121 19.14 -1.31 -13.85
N LEU A 122 18.71 -0.16 -13.34
CA LEU A 122 19.33 1.12 -13.66
C LEU A 122 20.68 1.28 -12.95
N THR A 123 21.58 2.06 -13.57
CA THR A 123 22.81 2.50 -12.90
C THR A 123 22.47 3.43 -11.72
N ARG A 124 23.39 3.55 -10.74
CA ARG A 124 23.21 4.46 -9.61
C ARG A 124 22.93 5.91 -10.05
N GLN A 125 23.59 6.39 -11.11
CA GLN A 125 23.34 7.72 -11.64
C GLN A 125 21.91 7.87 -12.18
N GLN A 126 21.41 6.89 -12.91
CA GLN A 126 20.02 6.88 -13.42
C GLN A 126 18.97 6.75 -12.31
N ARG A 127 19.34 6.17 -11.16
CA ARG A 127 18.53 6.10 -9.95
C ARG A 127 18.69 7.35 -9.06
N ASN A 128 19.39 8.38 -9.51
CA ASN A 128 19.65 9.62 -8.73
C ASN A 128 20.27 9.34 -7.34
N GLY A 129 21.18 8.36 -7.24
CA GLY A 129 21.81 7.96 -5.98
C GLY A 129 20.96 7.08 -5.07
N VAL A 130 19.74 6.73 -5.46
CA VAL A 130 18.88 5.81 -4.71
C VAL A 130 19.43 4.38 -4.80
N PRO A 131 19.51 3.62 -3.70
CA PRO A 131 19.96 2.23 -3.73
C PRO A 131 18.99 1.32 -4.47
N ARG A 132 19.45 0.14 -4.89
CA ARG A 132 18.58 -0.97 -5.30
C ARG A 132 17.81 -1.49 -4.10
N LEU A 133 16.54 -1.85 -4.27
CA LEU A 133 15.69 -2.34 -3.19
C LEU A 133 15.42 -3.83 -3.33
N TYR A 134 15.53 -4.53 -2.22
CA TYR A 134 15.21 -5.95 -2.10
C TYR A 134 14.29 -6.15 -0.90
N PHE A 135 13.24 -6.94 -1.10
CA PHE A 135 12.24 -7.23 -0.08
C PHE A 135 12.33 -8.70 0.31
N GLU A 136 12.46 -8.96 1.61
CA GLU A 136 12.55 -10.31 2.16
C GLU A 136 11.90 -10.37 3.55
N GLY A 137 11.87 -11.55 4.18
CA GLY A 137 11.21 -11.73 5.49
C GLY A 137 9.69 -11.63 5.43
N ASN A 138 9.13 -11.68 4.23
CA ASN A 138 7.70 -11.70 3.94
C ASN A 138 7.18 -13.12 3.66
N ASN A 139 8.05 -14.12 3.74
CA ASN A 139 7.78 -15.53 3.55
C ASN A 139 8.86 -16.36 4.26
N VAL A 140 8.66 -17.68 4.35
CA VAL A 140 9.67 -18.66 4.75
C VAL A 140 10.03 -19.53 3.54
N ASP A 141 10.53 -18.86 2.51
CA ASP A 141 10.94 -19.45 1.24
C ASP A 141 12.47 -19.61 1.22
N ASN A 142 12.94 -20.86 1.32
CA ASN A 142 14.37 -21.17 1.33
C ASN A 142 15.09 -20.66 0.08
N ASP A 143 14.49 -20.81 -1.08
CA ASP A 143 15.14 -20.49 -2.36
C ASP A 143 15.24 -18.96 -2.53
N SER A 144 14.20 -18.21 -2.16
CA SER A 144 14.22 -16.74 -2.17
C SER A 144 15.29 -16.17 -1.24
N ILE A 145 15.31 -16.62 0.00
CA ILE A 145 16.30 -16.17 1.01
C ILE A 145 17.72 -16.50 0.53
N THR A 146 17.94 -17.72 0.04
CA THR A 146 19.26 -18.15 -0.45
C THR A 146 19.70 -17.33 -1.65
N ALA A 147 18.82 -17.13 -2.63
CA ALA A 147 19.13 -16.35 -3.83
C ALA A 147 19.49 -14.88 -3.50
N LEU A 148 18.77 -14.23 -2.57
CA LEU A 148 19.14 -12.88 -2.15
C LEU A 148 20.49 -12.85 -1.39
N LYS A 149 20.77 -13.82 -0.52
CA LYS A 149 22.07 -13.92 0.13
C LYS A 149 23.20 -14.11 -0.88
N GLU A 150 23.06 -15.02 -1.84
CA GLU A 150 24.03 -15.23 -2.93
C GLU A 150 24.25 -13.95 -3.76
N LEU A 151 23.16 -13.22 -4.08
CA LEU A 151 23.25 -11.93 -4.78
C LEU A 151 24.06 -10.90 -4.00
N LEU A 152 23.88 -10.83 -2.68
CA LEU A 152 24.65 -9.93 -1.81
C LEU A 152 26.10 -10.38 -1.67
N GLU A 153 26.34 -11.66 -1.46
CA GLU A 153 27.70 -12.23 -1.31
C GLU A 153 28.53 -12.08 -2.59
N THR A 154 27.94 -12.35 -3.77
CA THR A 154 28.65 -12.25 -5.06
C THR A 154 28.79 -10.81 -5.55
N GLY A 155 27.82 -9.96 -5.26
CA GLY A 155 27.79 -8.56 -5.69
C GLY A 155 28.37 -7.56 -4.69
N CYS A 156 28.79 -8.01 -3.48
CA CYS A 156 29.33 -7.19 -2.41
C CYS A 156 30.57 -7.88 -1.82
N GLN A 157 31.75 -7.57 -2.37
CA GLN A 157 33.03 -8.16 -1.95
C GLN A 157 33.98 -7.13 -1.35
N ASP A 158 33.81 -5.85 -1.65
CA ASP A 158 34.63 -4.74 -1.13
C ASP A 158 33.77 -3.71 -0.39
N PRO A 159 33.78 -3.66 0.94
CA PRO A 159 33.02 -2.67 1.71
C PRO A 159 33.55 -1.23 1.58
N ALA A 160 34.68 -1.00 0.92
CA ALA A 160 35.17 0.34 0.60
C ALA A 160 34.53 0.90 -0.69
N ASP A 161 34.05 0.03 -1.58
CA ASP A 161 33.34 0.43 -2.79
C ASP A 161 31.85 0.66 -2.48
N LEU A 162 31.37 1.90 -2.62
CA LEU A 162 29.97 2.27 -2.39
C LEU A 162 28.98 1.40 -3.18
N LEU A 163 29.31 1.04 -4.44
CA LEU A 163 28.45 0.23 -5.30
C LEU A 163 28.29 -1.21 -4.83
N GLN A 164 29.14 -1.64 -3.90
CA GLN A 164 29.13 -2.97 -3.28
C GLN A 164 28.63 -2.94 -1.83
N ARG A 165 28.26 -1.76 -1.31
CA ARG A 165 27.72 -1.63 0.04
C ARG A 165 26.22 -1.87 0.07
N TRP A 166 25.75 -2.45 1.17
CA TRP A 166 24.34 -2.68 1.41
C TRP A 166 23.93 -2.38 2.84
N SER A 167 22.67 -2.02 3.00
CA SER A 167 22.04 -1.66 4.27
C SER A 167 20.77 -2.46 4.49
N LEU A 168 20.28 -2.48 5.72
CA LEU A 168 19.19 -3.34 6.18
C LEU A 168 18.20 -2.56 7.04
N THR A 169 16.90 -2.67 6.75
CA THR A 169 15.85 -2.33 7.71
C THR A 169 15.05 -3.57 8.09
N VAL A 170 14.69 -3.67 9.38
CA VAL A 170 13.82 -4.72 9.90
C VAL A 170 12.60 -4.10 10.54
N ILE A 171 11.41 -4.53 10.11
CA ILE A 171 10.14 -3.93 10.45
C ILE A 171 9.25 -4.96 11.15
N SER A 172 9.09 -4.80 12.47
CA SER A 172 8.20 -5.66 13.27
C SER A 172 7.76 -4.95 14.56
N LYS A 173 6.46 -4.70 14.72
CA LYS A 173 5.91 -4.00 15.89
C LYS A 173 6.27 -4.72 17.20
N SER A 174 6.04 -6.03 17.29
CA SER A 174 6.32 -6.84 18.48
C SER A 174 7.75 -7.40 18.52
N GLY A 175 8.41 -7.50 17.36
CA GLY A 175 9.67 -8.23 17.22
C GLY A 175 9.53 -9.77 17.36
N GLY A 176 8.29 -10.27 17.38
CA GLY A 176 7.99 -11.70 17.55
C GLY A 176 7.48 -12.41 16.29
N THR A 177 7.30 -11.70 15.18
CA THR A 177 6.89 -12.29 13.90
C THR A 177 7.98 -13.21 13.38
N LEU A 178 7.66 -14.51 13.23
CA LEU A 178 8.65 -15.56 12.98
C LEU A 178 9.43 -15.33 11.68
N GLU A 179 8.74 -15.09 10.60
CA GLU A 179 9.28 -14.91 9.24
C GLU A 179 10.32 -13.76 9.23
N THR A 180 9.91 -12.61 9.75
CA THR A 180 10.76 -11.42 9.83
C THR A 180 11.95 -11.65 10.79
N ALA A 181 11.75 -12.35 11.93
CA ALA A 181 12.79 -12.60 12.90
C ALA A 181 13.85 -13.57 12.36
N VAL A 182 13.42 -14.61 11.60
CA VAL A 182 14.36 -15.55 10.93
C VAL A 182 15.12 -14.81 9.84
N GLY A 183 14.44 -14.08 8.97
CA GLY A 183 15.10 -13.26 7.94
C GLY A 183 16.12 -12.28 8.56
N PHE A 184 15.73 -11.58 9.62
CA PHE A 184 16.64 -10.65 10.30
C PHE A 184 17.89 -11.33 10.86
N ARG A 185 17.80 -12.52 11.45
CA ARG A 185 18.98 -13.26 11.92
C ARG A 185 19.93 -13.59 10.78
N LEU A 186 19.40 -14.09 9.66
CA LEU A 186 20.19 -14.52 8.51
C LEU A 186 20.87 -13.34 7.80
N PHE A 187 20.14 -12.27 7.52
CA PHE A 187 20.71 -11.11 6.85
C PHE A 187 21.58 -10.25 7.75
N ARG A 188 21.28 -10.17 9.05
CA ARG A 188 22.19 -9.53 10.02
C ARG A 188 23.52 -10.27 10.13
N GLU A 189 23.51 -11.60 10.21
CA GLU A 189 24.73 -12.41 10.21
C GLU A 189 25.59 -12.14 8.96
N ALA A 190 24.96 -12.13 7.78
CA ALA A 190 25.63 -11.80 6.52
C ALA A 190 26.20 -10.37 6.51
N LEU A 191 25.47 -9.40 7.06
CA LEU A 191 25.90 -8.00 7.16
C LEU A 191 27.07 -7.85 8.13
N GLU A 192 27.01 -8.47 9.30
CA GLU A 192 28.09 -8.48 10.29
C GLU A 192 29.34 -9.21 9.76
N ALA A 193 29.18 -10.27 8.97
CA ALA A 193 30.30 -10.95 8.31
C ALA A 193 30.98 -10.04 7.27
N TYR A 194 30.20 -9.23 6.56
CA TYR A 194 30.71 -8.33 5.53
C TYR A 194 31.40 -7.07 6.08
N TYR A 195 30.82 -6.41 7.08
CA TYR A 195 31.36 -5.15 7.64
C TYR A 195 32.18 -5.34 8.92
N GLY A 196 32.21 -6.53 9.45
CA GLY A 196 32.78 -6.86 10.76
C GLY A 196 31.73 -6.89 11.88
N PRO A 197 31.77 -7.87 12.76
CA PRO A 197 30.84 -8.00 13.87
C PRO A 197 30.94 -6.80 14.81
N ASP A 198 29.81 -6.24 15.20
CA ASP A 198 29.69 -5.09 16.10
C ASP A 198 30.51 -3.85 15.68
N SER A 199 30.87 -3.73 14.40
CA SER A 199 31.54 -2.53 13.87
C SER A 199 30.59 -1.32 13.88
N ALA A 200 31.14 -0.10 13.92
CA ALA A 200 30.34 1.11 13.81
C ALA A 200 29.53 1.15 12.49
N VAL A 201 30.17 0.68 11.39
CA VAL A 201 29.53 0.60 10.07
C VAL A 201 28.36 -0.38 10.07
N SER A 202 28.52 -1.58 10.66
CA SER A 202 27.41 -2.54 10.71
C SER A 202 26.24 -2.02 11.55
N ARG A 203 26.49 -1.23 12.60
CA ARG A 203 25.44 -0.62 13.41
C ARG A 203 24.73 0.53 12.71
N SER A 204 25.44 1.39 11.97
CA SER A 204 24.83 2.52 11.24
C SER A 204 23.98 2.09 10.05
N LEU A 205 24.30 0.93 9.43
CA LEU A 205 23.60 0.41 8.25
C LEU A 205 22.40 -0.51 8.56
N VAL A 206 22.12 -0.75 9.86
CA VAL A 206 20.91 -1.48 10.30
C VAL A 206 19.94 -0.52 10.97
N VAL A 207 18.75 -0.36 10.40
CA VAL A 207 17.71 0.54 10.92
C VAL A 207 16.45 -0.26 11.31
N PRO A 208 16.26 -0.55 12.60
CA PRO A 208 15.04 -1.19 13.09
C PRO A 208 13.85 -0.22 13.11
N ILE A 209 12.67 -0.72 12.72
CA ILE A 209 11.39 -0.05 12.85
C ILE A 209 10.49 -0.94 13.69
N THR A 210 10.20 -0.53 14.93
CA THR A 210 9.56 -1.39 15.92
C THR A 210 8.73 -0.60 16.92
N GLY A 211 7.96 -1.31 17.76
CA GLY A 211 7.22 -0.68 18.86
C GLY A 211 8.14 0.06 19.85
N LEU A 212 7.54 0.78 20.77
CA LEU A 212 8.29 1.44 21.86
C LEU A 212 8.91 0.44 22.84
N GLU A 213 8.31 -0.75 22.91
CA GLU A 213 8.72 -1.89 23.73
C GLU A 213 8.75 -3.17 22.90
N GLY A 214 9.27 -4.26 23.47
CA GLY A 214 9.25 -5.59 22.85
C GLY A 214 10.61 -6.13 22.48
N LYS A 215 10.62 -7.36 21.92
CA LYS A 215 11.86 -8.12 21.67
C LYS A 215 12.83 -7.41 20.73
N LEU A 216 12.34 -6.87 19.61
CA LEU A 216 13.19 -6.19 18.65
C LEU A 216 13.71 -4.87 19.21
N ARG A 217 12.90 -4.12 19.98
CA ARG A 217 13.33 -2.88 20.63
C ARG A 217 14.49 -3.13 21.62
N ASN A 218 14.31 -4.11 22.51
CA ASN A 218 15.32 -4.46 23.50
C ASN A 218 16.62 -4.91 22.84
N PHE A 219 16.51 -5.80 21.84
CA PHE A 219 17.67 -6.26 21.08
C PHE A 219 18.40 -5.11 20.37
N SER A 220 17.63 -4.19 19.77
CA SER A 220 18.22 -3.05 19.06
C SER A 220 18.97 -2.09 19.99
N ASN A 221 18.45 -1.87 21.19
CA ASN A 221 19.11 -1.07 22.22
C ASN A 221 20.40 -1.75 22.71
N GLU A 222 20.36 -3.08 22.95
CA GLU A 222 21.54 -3.86 23.37
C GLU A 222 22.63 -3.87 22.30
N LYS A 223 22.26 -3.93 21.02
CA LYS A 223 23.21 -3.85 19.90
C LYS A 223 23.73 -2.43 19.63
N GLY A 224 23.11 -1.42 20.21
CA GLY A 224 23.50 -0.02 20.03
C GLY A 224 23.26 0.48 18.60
N TYR A 225 22.15 0.08 17.96
CA TYR A 225 21.74 0.68 16.71
C TYR A 225 21.37 2.14 16.92
N GLU A 226 21.91 3.02 16.08
CA GLU A 226 21.85 4.47 16.28
C GLU A 226 20.45 5.00 16.05
N ASP A 227 19.77 4.50 15.00
CA ASP A 227 18.42 4.93 14.60
C ASP A 227 17.42 3.78 14.74
N ILE A 228 16.48 3.95 15.66
CA ILE A 228 15.36 3.03 15.87
C ILE A 228 14.07 3.85 15.75
N PHE A 229 13.31 3.62 14.66
CA PHE A 229 12.06 4.36 14.45
C PHE A 229 10.87 3.66 15.10
N PRO A 230 9.96 4.44 15.73
CA PRO A 230 8.81 3.89 16.44
C PRO A 230 7.68 3.52 15.50
N ILE A 231 6.93 2.46 15.87
CA ILE A 231 5.61 2.15 15.34
C ILE A 231 4.59 2.52 16.43
N PRO A 232 3.64 3.42 16.18
CA PRO A 232 2.63 3.79 17.16
C PRO A 232 1.74 2.61 17.56
N ASP A 233 1.36 2.54 18.86
CA ASP A 233 0.52 1.45 19.36
C ASP A 233 -0.92 1.52 18.85
N ASN A 234 -1.41 2.72 18.57
CA ASN A 234 -2.75 2.99 18.07
C ASN A 234 -2.89 2.93 16.55
N VAL A 235 -1.91 2.32 15.85
CA VAL A 235 -1.96 2.07 14.40
C VAL A 235 -1.70 0.59 14.13
N GLY A 236 -2.68 -0.07 13.53
CA GLY A 236 -2.60 -1.47 13.13
C GLY A 236 -1.68 -1.67 11.91
N GLY A 237 -1.16 -2.90 11.74
CA GLY A 237 -0.19 -3.20 10.68
C GLY A 237 -0.64 -2.79 9.28
N ARG A 238 -1.85 -3.15 8.87
CA ARG A 238 -2.38 -2.83 7.52
C ARG A 238 -2.74 -1.36 7.32
N PHE A 239 -2.75 -0.57 8.39
CA PHE A 239 -2.95 0.89 8.39
C PHE A 239 -1.64 1.68 8.55
N SER A 240 -0.48 1.00 8.59
CA SER A 240 0.79 1.60 9.03
C SER A 240 1.62 2.26 7.93
N VAL A 241 1.14 2.31 6.69
CA VAL A 241 1.89 2.87 5.55
C VAL A 241 2.35 4.31 5.77
N PHE A 242 1.63 5.11 6.54
CA PHE A 242 2.00 6.50 6.91
C PHE A 242 2.70 6.61 8.28
N THR A 243 3.15 5.50 8.85
CA THR A 243 4.11 5.50 9.96
C THR A 243 5.54 5.34 9.42
N ALA A 244 6.53 5.30 10.30
CA ALA A 244 7.90 4.97 9.91
C ALA A 244 8.01 3.66 9.10
N VAL A 245 7.04 2.74 9.23
CA VAL A 245 6.96 1.47 8.48
C VAL A 245 7.00 1.69 6.97
N GLY A 246 6.21 2.61 6.46
CA GLY A 246 6.21 2.95 5.02
C GLY A 246 7.09 4.15 4.71
N LEU A 247 7.12 5.18 5.60
CA LEU A 247 7.79 6.45 5.32
C LEU A 247 9.31 6.33 5.27
N PHE A 248 9.94 5.53 6.15
CA PHE A 248 11.40 5.41 6.13
C PHE A 248 11.91 4.72 4.85
N PRO A 249 11.42 3.52 4.47
CA PRO A 249 11.80 2.95 3.18
C PRO A 249 11.43 3.85 1.99
N ALA A 250 10.28 4.54 2.02
CA ALA A 250 9.89 5.48 0.97
C ALA A 250 10.89 6.64 0.83
N ALA A 251 11.36 7.20 1.95
CA ALA A 251 12.40 8.23 1.93
C ALA A 251 13.73 7.70 1.38
N VAL A 252 14.13 6.46 1.72
CA VAL A 252 15.31 5.81 1.13
C VAL A 252 15.15 5.64 -0.38
N MET A 253 13.94 5.31 -0.86
CA MET A 253 13.59 5.24 -2.30
C MET A 253 13.59 6.61 -3.01
N GLY A 254 13.75 7.71 -2.28
CA GLY A 254 13.72 9.05 -2.84
C GLY A 254 12.31 9.62 -3.05
N VAL A 255 11.30 9.00 -2.48
CA VAL A 255 9.90 9.47 -2.50
C VAL A 255 9.77 10.71 -1.61
N ASP A 256 9.07 11.74 -2.07
CA ASP A 256 8.70 12.89 -1.25
C ASP A 256 7.61 12.48 -0.25
N ILE A 257 8.05 12.07 0.95
CA ILE A 257 7.16 11.58 2.00
C ILE A 257 6.23 12.67 2.57
N ARG A 258 6.63 13.94 2.49
CA ARG A 258 5.78 15.07 2.93
C ARG A 258 4.66 15.28 1.93
N ARG A 259 4.95 15.23 0.63
CA ARG A 259 3.92 15.31 -0.41
C ARG A 259 2.96 14.13 -0.37
N LEU A 260 3.45 12.93 -0.06
CA LEU A 260 2.64 11.73 0.17
C LEU A 260 1.67 11.95 1.34
N LEU A 261 2.19 12.44 2.48
CA LEU A 261 1.38 12.73 3.67
C LEU A 261 0.39 13.87 3.45
N GLN A 262 0.76 14.90 2.67
CA GLN A 262 -0.17 15.97 2.31
C GLN A 262 -1.38 15.44 1.56
N GLY A 263 -1.18 14.53 0.59
CA GLY A 263 -2.28 13.87 -0.11
C GLY A 263 -3.20 13.10 0.83
N ALA A 264 -2.63 12.39 1.80
CA ALA A 264 -3.37 11.64 2.81
C ALA A 264 -4.15 12.55 3.77
N ALA A 265 -3.52 13.63 4.24
CA ALA A 265 -4.15 14.62 5.13
C ALA A 265 -5.34 15.32 4.44
N ASP A 266 -5.15 15.78 3.19
CA ASP A 266 -6.19 16.42 2.41
C ASP A 266 -7.39 15.47 2.14
N MET A 267 -7.12 14.16 1.97
CA MET A 267 -8.19 13.17 1.85
C MET A 267 -8.96 12.99 3.16
N THR A 268 -8.29 12.99 4.31
CA THR A 268 -8.94 12.96 5.62
C THR A 268 -9.80 14.20 5.84
N GLU A 269 -9.29 15.39 5.51
CA GLU A 269 -10.06 16.63 5.60
C GLU A 269 -11.31 16.58 4.71
N ARG A 270 -11.16 16.10 3.47
CA ARG A 270 -12.29 15.94 2.54
C ARG A 270 -13.33 14.96 3.07
N PHE A 271 -12.91 13.83 3.63
CA PHE A 271 -13.80 12.86 4.28
C PHE A 271 -14.59 13.51 5.42
N ASN A 272 -13.94 14.29 6.25
CA ASN A 272 -14.56 14.91 7.43
C ASN A 272 -15.53 16.04 7.06
N SER A 273 -15.24 16.80 6.00
CA SER A 273 -15.94 18.06 5.69
C SER A 273 -16.96 17.97 4.55
N GLN A 274 -16.75 17.09 3.54
CA GLN A 274 -17.59 17.08 2.35
C GLN A 274 -18.82 16.18 2.50
N PRO A 275 -19.95 16.54 1.87
CA PRO A 275 -21.16 15.69 1.79
C PRO A 275 -20.96 14.55 0.78
N MET A 276 -21.85 13.55 0.84
CA MET A 276 -21.99 12.56 -0.25
C MET A 276 -22.16 13.25 -1.62
N GLY A 277 -21.56 12.64 -2.64
CA GLY A 277 -21.48 13.19 -4.01
C GLY A 277 -20.18 13.96 -4.27
N ASP A 278 -19.60 14.56 -3.23
CA ASP A 278 -18.29 15.23 -3.27
C ASP A 278 -17.24 14.54 -2.37
N ASN A 279 -17.61 13.41 -1.77
CA ASN A 279 -16.82 12.67 -0.78
C ASN A 279 -16.51 11.25 -1.28
N PRO A 280 -15.36 11.02 -1.91
CA PRO A 280 -15.04 9.74 -2.52
C PRO A 280 -14.99 8.58 -1.52
N VAL A 281 -14.69 8.83 -0.24
CA VAL A 281 -14.72 7.82 0.82
C VAL A 281 -16.16 7.35 1.07
N MET A 282 -17.09 8.29 1.25
CA MET A 282 -18.50 7.99 1.51
C MET A 282 -19.16 7.36 0.27
N ASP A 283 -18.90 7.91 -0.92
CA ASP A 283 -19.50 7.43 -2.17
C ASP A 283 -19.03 6.01 -2.51
N TYR A 284 -17.74 5.74 -2.36
CA TYR A 284 -17.18 4.40 -2.52
C TYR A 284 -17.77 3.40 -1.52
N THR A 285 -17.83 3.78 -0.25
CA THR A 285 -18.38 2.93 0.81
C THR A 285 -19.85 2.64 0.58
N ALA A 286 -20.63 3.66 0.21
CA ALA A 286 -22.06 3.52 -0.10
C ALA A 286 -22.30 2.53 -1.23
N THR A 287 -21.59 2.70 -2.34
CA THR A 287 -21.71 1.82 -3.51
C THR A 287 -21.34 0.38 -3.13
N CYS A 288 -20.22 0.18 -2.47
CA CYS A 288 -19.76 -1.12 -2.02
C CYS A 288 -20.77 -1.81 -1.10
N HIS A 289 -21.20 -1.13 -0.05
CA HIS A 289 -22.14 -1.66 0.94
C HIS A 289 -23.52 -1.99 0.33
N LEU A 290 -24.05 -1.12 -0.53
CA LEU A 290 -25.35 -1.35 -1.17
C LEU A 290 -25.32 -2.55 -2.14
N PHE A 291 -24.25 -2.72 -2.93
CA PHE A 291 -24.12 -3.89 -3.80
C PHE A 291 -23.98 -5.18 -3.01
N GLU A 292 -23.26 -5.21 -1.91
CA GLU A 292 -23.14 -6.38 -1.05
C GLU A 292 -24.49 -6.73 -0.41
N ARG A 293 -25.18 -5.74 0.19
CA ARG A 293 -26.41 -5.96 0.92
C ARG A 293 -27.61 -6.26 0.02
N GLU A 294 -27.77 -5.49 -1.08
CA GLU A 294 -29.00 -5.52 -1.88
C GLU A 294 -28.90 -6.39 -3.15
N LYS A 295 -27.66 -6.70 -3.57
CA LYS A 295 -27.39 -7.47 -4.80
C LYS A 295 -26.60 -8.75 -4.55
N ASN A 296 -26.23 -9.05 -3.30
CA ASN A 296 -25.38 -10.19 -2.92
C ASN A 296 -24.02 -10.21 -3.66
N VAL A 297 -23.46 -9.04 -3.90
CA VAL A 297 -22.14 -8.90 -4.52
C VAL A 297 -21.08 -9.13 -3.45
N SER A 298 -20.50 -10.32 -3.44
CA SER A 298 -19.55 -10.78 -2.40
C SER A 298 -18.08 -10.64 -2.80
N ILE A 299 -17.78 -10.15 -4.01
CA ILE A 299 -16.43 -10.00 -4.51
C ILE A 299 -16.18 -8.52 -4.88
N ARG A 300 -15.13 -7.92 -4.30
CA ARG A 300 -14.64 -6.57 -4.59
C ARG A 300 -13.43 -6.67 -5.52
N VAL A 301 -13.63 -6.39 -6.79
CA VAL A 301 -12.54 -6.34 -7.75
C VAL A 301 -11.93 -4.94 -7.77
N LEU A 302 -10.66 -4.82 -7.38
CA LEU A 302 -9.87 -3.62 -7.65
C LEU A 302 -9.10 -3.83 -8.95
N SER A 303 -9.62 -3.23 -10.03
CA SER A 303 -9.13 -3.39 -11.40
C SER A 303 -8.17 -2.26 -11.75
N THR A 304 -6.87 -2.47 -11.60
CA THR A 304 -5.85 -1.45 -11.88
C THR A 304 -5.53 -1.43 -13.39
N TRP A 305 -5.52 -0.23 -13.98
CA TRP A 305 -5.16 -0.01 -15.37
C TRP A 305 -3.72 0.47 -15.47
N GLY A 306 -2.80 -0.48 -15.25
CA GLY A 306 -1.37 -0.28 -15.28
C GLY A 306 -0.62 -1.16 -14.29
N LYS A 307 0.50 -1.74 -14.73
CA LYS A 307 1.33 -2.65 -13.93
C LYS A 307 1.84 -2.03 -12.63
N ARG A 308 2.14 -0.72 -12.64
CA ARG A 308 2.66 0.01 -11.47
C ARG A 308 1.71 0.05 -10.28
N LEU A 309 0.43 -0.29 -10.47
CA LEU A 309 -0.60 -0.28 -9.43
C LEU A 309 -0.91 -1.69 -8.88
N GLU A 310 -0.22 -2.74 -9.34
CA GLU A 310 -0.48 -4.11 -8.91
C GLU A 310 -0.29 -4.29 -7.39
N ALA A 311 0.83 -3.82 -6.87
CA ALA A 311 1.09 -3.91 -5.42
C ALA A 311 0.15 -3.06 -4.57
N LEU A 312 -0.38 -1.94 -5.10
CA LEU A 312 -1.43 -1.17 -4.44
C LEU A 312 -2.72 -2.00 -4.31
N GLY A 313 -3.08 -2.74 -5.35
CA GLY A 313 -4.20 -3.67 -5.29
C GLY A 313 -3.99 -4.78 -4.25
N LEU A 314 -2.83 -5.43 -4.25
CA LEU A 314 -2.49 -6.47 -3.26
C LEU A 314 -2.46 -5.92 -1.82
N TRP A 315 -2.03 -4.68 -1.62
CA TRP A 315 -2.15 -3.99 -0.33
C TRP A 315 -3.62 -3.80 0.07
N TYR A 316 -4.47 -3.42 -0.89
CA TYR A 316 -5.91 -3.30 -0.65
C TYR A 316 -6.55 -4.66 -0.32
N ASP A 317 -6.11 -5.74 -0.96
CA ASP A 317 -6.58 -7.10 -0.65
C ASP A 317 -6.34 -7.42 0.84
N GLN A 318 -5.16 -7.12 1.38
CA GLN A 318 -4.88 -7.27 2.81
C GLN A 318 -5.76 -6.33 3.66
N LEU A 319 -5.82 -5.05 3.28
CA LEU A 319 -6.59 -4.05 4.02
C LEU A 319 -8.04 -4.46 4.20
N LEU A 320 -8.71 -4.85 3.12
CA LEU A 320 -10.13 -5.21 3.16
C LEU A 320 -10.34 -6.56 3.86
N ALA A 321 -9.60 -7.60 3.47
CA ALA A 321 -9.79 -8.96 3.98
C ALA A 321 -9.61 -9.04 5.51
N GLU A 322 -8.53 -8.49 6.05
CA GLU A 322 -8.28 -8.53 7.49
C GLU A 322 -9.21 -7.61 8.29
N SER A 323 -9.74 -6.55 7.66
CA SER A 323 -10.62 -5.61 8.37
C SER A 323 -12.06 -6.07 8.39
N LEU A 324 -12.60 -6.53 7.25
CA LEU A 324 -14.02 -6.83 7.09
C LEU A 324 -14.34 -8.33 7.11
N GLY A 325 -13.37 -9.22 6.84
CA GLY A 325 -13.56 -10.68 6.86
C GLY A 325 -13.73 -11.23 8.28
N LYS A 326 -14.80 -10.86 8.98
CA LYS A 326 -15.08 -11.20 10.39
C LYS A 326 -16.55 -11.57 10.56
N ALA A 327 -16.85 -12.43 11.51
CA ALA A 327 -18.22 -12.85 11.83
C ALA A 327 -19.02 -13.31 10.58
N GLU A 328 -18.36 -14.03 9.67
CA GLU A 328 -18.93 -14.53 8.41
C GLU A 328 -19.46 -13.42 7.46
N GLN A 329 -18.91 -12.20 7.60
CA GLN A 329 -19.22 -11.02 6.80
C GLN A 329 -17.99 -10.54 6.00
N GLY A 330 -18.21 -9.54 5.14
CA GLY A 330 -17.18 -8.88 4.36
C GLY A 330 -16.94 -9.52 3.01
N ALA A 331 -16.90 -8.69 1.98
CA ALA A 331 -16.62 -9.11 0.61
C ALA A 331 -15.17 -9.59 0.46
N THR A 332 -14.97 -10.55 -0.45
CA THR A 332 -13.63 -11.01 -0.82
C THR A 332 -12.98 -10.02 -1.79
N PRO A 333 -11.85 -9.41 -1.44
CA PRO A 333 -11.12 -8.56 -2.37
C PRO A 333 -10.39 -9.39 -3.44
N LEU A 334 -10.25 -8.81 -4.63
CA LEU A 334 -9.56 -9.41 -5.75
C LEU A 334 -8.86 -8.35 -6.59
N THR A 335 -7.54 -8.35 -6.60
CA THR A 335 -6.74 -7.48 -7.46
C THR A 335 -6.67 -8.02 -8.89
N VAL A 336 -6.86 -7.13 -9.86
CA VAL A 336 -6.79 -7.38 -11.30
C VAL A 336 -5.93 -6.31 -11.96
N VAL A 337 -5.07 -6.69 -12.89
CA VAL A 337 -4.19 -5.76 -13.63
C VAL A 337 -4.49 -5.80 -15.12
N ASN A 338 -5.16 -4.80 -15.62
CA ASN A 338 -5.49 -4.67 -17.02
C ASN A 338 -4.39 -3.89 -17.80
N THR A 339 -4.19 -4.18 -19.08
CA THR A 339 -4.96 -5.10 -19.97
C THR A 339 -4.62 -6.59 -19.82
N ARG A 340 -3.58 -6.96 -19.07
CA ARG A 340 -3.12 -8.35 -18.90
C ARG A 340 -4.28 -9.29 -18.54
N ASP A 341 -5.05 -8.91 -17.53
CA ASP A 341 -6.07 -9.81 -16.96
C ASP A 341 -7.40 -9.79 -17.73
N LEU A 342 -7.57 -8.95 -18.75
CA LEU A 342 -8.61 -9.13 -19.75
C LEU A 342 -8.44 -10.45 -20.53
N HIS A 343 -7.18 -10.89 -20.68
CA HIS A 343 -6.82 -12.16 -21.35
C HIS A 343 -6.82 -13.36 -20.39
N SER A 344 -7.26 -13.21 -19.14
CA SER A 344 -7.39 -14.29 -18.16
C SER A 344 -8.75 -14.28 -17.49
N ARG A 345 -9.08 -13.22 -16.74
CA ARG A 345 -10.29 -13.10 -15.94
C ARG A 345 -11.44 -12.39 -16.66
N GLY A 346 -11.17 -11.74 -17.79
CA GLY A 346 -12.16 -10.97 -18.54
C GLY A 346 -13.40 -11.79 -18.90
N GLN A 347 -13.24 -13.06 -19.35
CA GLN A 347 -14.35 -13.96 -19.64
C GLN A 347 -15.25 -14.16 -18.42
N GLN A 348 -14.66 -14.42 -17.25
CA GLN A 348 -15.40 -14.66 -16.02
C GLN A 348 -16.06 -13.37 -15.51
N HIS A 349 -15.45 -12.23 -15.70
CA HIS A 349 -16.07 -10.94 -15.37
C HIS A 349 -17.24 -10.62 -16.30
N GLN A 350 -17.14 -10.95 -17.59
CA GLN A 350 -18.19 -10.69 -18.58
C GLN A 350 -19.39 -11.62 -18.46
N GLU A 351 -19.17 -12.95 -18.36
CA GLU A 351 -20.23 -13.96 -18.45
C GLU A 351 -20.40 -14.81 -17.18
N GLY A 352 -19.50 -14.73 -16.21
CA GLY A 352 -19.61 -15.47 -14.95
C GLY A 352 -20.71 -14.94 -14.03
N ALA A 353 -20.78 -15.41 -12.79
CA ALA A 353 -21.78 -15.00 -11.81
C ALA A 353 -21.79 -13.46 -11.57
N LEU A 354 -22.98 -12.89 -11.33
CA LEU A 354 -23.17 -11.46 -11.02
C LEU A 354 -22.87 -11.16 -9.53
N ASP A 355 -21.72 -11.58 -9.06
CA ASP A 355 -21.30 -11.54 -7.66
C ASP A 355 -20.13 -10.54 -7.41
N LYS A 356 -19.81 -9.71 -8.42
CA LYS A 356 -18.65 -8.81 -8.40
C LYS A 356 -19.03 -7.35 -8.62
N LEU A 357 -18.44 -6.47 -7.82
CA LEU A 357 -18.35 -5.02 -8.10
C LEU A 357 -16.91 -4.74 -8.56
N ILE A 358 -16.76 -4.13 -9.73
CA ILE A 358 -15.47 -3.83 -10.34
C ILE A 358 -15.18 -2.33 -10.18
N THR A 359 -14.22 -1.98 -9.34
CA THR A 359 -13.71 -0.62 -9.23
C THR A 359 -12.42 -0.51 -10.05
N ASN A 360 -12.47 0.25 -11.15
CA ASN A 360 -11.30 0.55 -11.94
C ASN A 360 -10.44 1.62 -11.25
N VAL A 361 -9.13 1.43 -11.22
CA VAL A 361 -8.16 2.46 -10.83
C VAL A 361 -7.47 2.95 -12.09
N ILE A 362 -7.78 4.17 -12.48
CA ILE A 362 -7.38 4.78 -13.76
C ILE A 362 -6.46 5.96 -13.48
N VAL A 363 -5.33 6.03 -14.18
CA VAL A 363 -4.44 7.20 -14.19
C VAL A 363 -4.67 7.97 -15.49
N GLU A 364 -5.13 9.23 -15.38
CA GLU A 364 -5.49 10.04 -16.56
C GLU A 364 -4.29 10.48 -17.40
N ARG A 365 -3.21 10.87 -16.73
CA ARG A 365 -1.99 11.32 -17.41
C ARG A 365 -0.81 10.43 -17.10
N ALA A 366 -0.17 9.93 -18.13
CA ALA A 366 1.09 9.21 -17.99
C ALA A 366 2.17 10.11 -17.37
N GLY A 367 3.07 9.53 -16.58
CA GLY A 367 4.20 10.23 -15.98
C GLY A 367 5.41 10.39 -16.92
N THR A 368 5.29 9.91 -18.18
CA THR A 368 6.31 9.94 -19.21
C THR A 368 5.72 10.46 -20.53
N GLU A 369 6.58 10.81 -21.47
CA GLU A 369 6.11 11.16 -22.82
C GLU A 369 5.33 10.00 -23.46
N ASP A 370 4.28 10.36 -24.20
CA ASP A 370 3.43 9.40 -24.88
C ASP A 370 4.19 8.70 -26.01
N VAL A 371 4.21 7.38 -25.98
CA VAL A 371 4.83 6.56 -27.02
C VAL A 371 3.83 6.34 -28.14
N ALA A 372 4.15 6.84 -29.34
CA ALA A 372 3.33 6.64 -30.53
C ALA A 372 3.50 5.22 -31.10
N VAL A 373 2.44 4.69 -31.72
CA VAL A 373 2.52 3.44 -32.49
C VAL A 373 3.39 3.67 -33.73
N PRO A 374 4.50 2.95 -33.92
CA PRO A 374 5.37 3.13 -35.08
C PRO A 374 4.68 2.65 -36.35
N MET A 375 4.86 3.40 -37.45
CA MET A 375 4.44 2.97 -38.78
C MET A 375 5.52 2.15 -39.43
N VAL A 376 5.14 1.11 -40.17
CA VAL A 376 6.02 0.23 -40.91
C VAL A 376 5.68 0.26 -42.42
N PRO A 377 6.60 -0.15 -43.33
CA PRO A 377 6.27 -0.34 -44.76
C PRO A 377 5.10 -1.31 -44.95
N ASP A 378 4.33 -1.15 -46.02
CA ASP A 378 3.13 -1.97 -46.25
C ASP A 378 3.43 -3.47 -46.34
N ASN A 379 4.60 -3.85 -46.83
CA ASN A 379 5.04 -5.24 -46.87
C ASN A 379 5.43 -5.83 -45.50
N GLU A 380 5.48 -5.02 -44.47
CA GLU A 380 5.73 -5.41 -43.05
C GLU A 380 4.51 -5.24 -42.17
N ASN A 381 3.38 -4.74 -42.71
CA ASN A 381 2.13 -4.45 -41.96
C ASN A 381 1.17 -5.64 -41.93
N GLN A 382 1.68 -6.86 -41.70
CA GLN A 382 0.83 -8.07 -41.62
C GLN A 382 -0.08 -8.08 -40.39
N ASP A 383 0.25 -7.31 -39.36
CA ASP A 383 -0.54 -7.10 -38.16
C ASP A 383 -1.62 -6.03 -38.32
N ASP A 384 -1.68 -5.34 -39.46
CA ASP A 384 -2.65 -4.27 -39.76
C ASP A 384 -2.60 -3.07 -38.81
N LEU A 385 -1.47 -2.86 -38.08
CA LEU A 385 -1.38 -1.79 -37.10
C LEU A 385 -1.15 -0.41 -37.68
N ASN A 386 -0.80 -0.28 -38.96
CA ASN A 386 -0.73 1.04 -39.65
C ASN A 386 -2.06 1.82 -39.61
N LYS A 387 -3.20 1.15 -39.38
CA LYS A 387 -4.50 1.81 -39.13
C LYS A 387 -4.53 2.65 -37.86
N LEU A 388 -3.61 2.41 -36.91
CA LEU A 388 -3.46 3.17 -35.66
C LEU A 388 -2.55 4.39 -35.83
N LYS A 389 -2.28 4.83 -37.08
CA LYS A 389 -1.47 6.03 -37.35
C LYS A 389 -1.88 7.22 -36.49
N GLY A 390 -0.92 7.78 -35.75
CA GLY A 390 -1.13 8.93 -34.86
C GLY A 390 -1.74 8.61 -33.51
N LYS A 391 -1.97 7.33 -33.20
CA LYS A 391 -2.36 6.87 -31.87
C LYS A 391 -1.14 6.61 -31.01
N THR A 392 -1.30 6.87 -29.70
CA THR A 392 -0.27 6.61 -28.68
C THR A 392 -0.69 5.44 -27.78
N ILE A 393 0.23 4.94 -26.98
CA ILE A 393 -0.07 3.90 -25.97
C ILE A 393 -1.18 4.36 -25.00
N PRO A 394 -1.20 5.61 -24.47
CA PRO A 394 -2.33 6.14 -23.70
C PRO A 394 -3.67 6.13 -24.47
N ASP A 395 -3.69 6.44 -25.76
CA ASP A 395 -4.94 6.36 -26.57
C ASP A 395 -5.48 4.93 -26.63
N ILE A 396 -4.59 3.93 -26.79
CA ILE A 396 -4.97 2.51 -26.83
C ILE A 396 -5.49 2.07 -25.47
N LEU A 397 -4.83 2.48 -24.38
CA LEU A 397 -5.26 2.17 -23.02
C LEU A 397 -6.64 2.77 -22.74
N SER A 398 -6.86 4.03 -23.09
CA SER A 398 -8.15 4.73 -22.94
C SER A 398 -9.26 4.01 -23.71
N ALA A 399 -8.99 3.59 -24.94
CA ALA A 399 -9.93 2.80 -25.74
C ALA A 399 -10.24 1.44 -25.12
N ALA A 400 -9.24 0.77 -24.51
CA ALA A 400 -9.44 -0.48 -23.80
C ALA A 400 -10.31 -0.31 -22.54
N ILE A 401 -10.09 0.76 -21.76
CA ILE A 401 -10.92 1.10 -20.59
C ILE A 401 -12.37 1.34 -21.02
N GLU A 402 -12.58 2.22 -21.99
CA GLU A 402 -13.91 2.57 -22.48
C GLU A 402 -14.63 1.36 -23.07
N GLY A 403 -13.94 0.58 -23.93
CA GLY A 403 -14.52 -0.62 -24.53
C GLY A 403 -14.91 -1.68 -23.51
N THR A 404 -14.08 -1.89 -22.48
CA THR A 404 -14.38 -2.81 -21.39
C THR A 404 -15.56 -2.34 -20.55
N ASN A 405 -15.60 -1.06 -20.15
CA ASN A 405 -16.71 -0.50 -19.38
C ASN A 405 -18.03 -0.57 -20.14
N ARG A 406 -18.03 -0.33 -21.47
CA ARG A 406 -19.22 -0.50 -22.32
C ARG A 406 -19.69 -1.96 -22.36
N ALA A 407 -18.76 -2.91 -22.58
CA ALA A 407 -19.10 -4.33 -22.61
C ALA A 407 -19.70 -4.82 -21.28
N TYR A 408 -19.16 -4.35 -20.14
CA TYR A 408 -19.74 -4.65 -18.84
C TYR A 408 -21.10 -4.01 -18.62
N ALA A 409 -21.31 -2.76 -19.07
CA ALA A 409 -22.58 -2.07 -18.97
C ALA A 409 -23.68 -2.76 -19.78
N ASP A 410 -23.37 -3.30 -20.97
CA ASP A 410 -24.32 -4.00 -21.84
C ASP A 410 -24.91 -5.25 -21.18
N VAL A 411 -24.22 -5.85 -20.21
CA VAL A 411 -24.66 -7.05 -19.47
C VAL A 411 -24.89 -6.77 -17.96
N ASN A 412 -25.08 -5.49 -17.60
CA ASN A 412 -25.39 -5.03 -16.25
C ASN A 412 -24.34 -5.45 -15.19
N ARG A 413 -23.05 -5.52 -15.56
CA ARG A 413 -21.96 -5.68 -14.60
C ARG A 413 -21.74 -4.35 -13.88
N PRO A 414 -21.75 -4.29 -12.55
CA PRO A 414 -21.54 -3.05 -11.84
C PRO A 414 -20.06 -2.64 -11.91
N THR A 415 -19.82 -1.44 -12.42
CA THR A 415 -18.50 -0.83 -12.49
C THR A 415 -18.51 0.56 -11.87
N ALA A 416 -17.38 0.96 -11.27
CA ALA A 416 -17.10 2.31 -10.82
C ALA A 416 -15.64 2.65 -11.14
N ASP A 417 -15.33 3.93 -11.29
CA ASP A 417 -14.00 4.39 -11.66
C ASP A 417 -13.40 5.27 -10.55
N LEU A 418 -12.23 4.86 -10.03
CA LEU A 418 -11.38 5.66 -9.17
C LEU A 418 -10.30 6.28 -10.05
N ILE A 419 -10.40 7.58 -10.27
CA ILE A 419 -9.63 8.31 -11.27
C ILE A 419 -8.57 9.16 -10.58
N LEU A 420 -7.29 8.81 -10.82
CA LEU A 420 -6.13 9.56 -10.39
C LEU A 420 -5.70 10.49 -11.53
N PRO A 421 -5.63 11.81 -11.31
CA PRO A 421 -5.17 12.75 -12.36
C PRO A 421 -3.77 12.45 -12.87
N GLU A 422 -2.89 12.01 -11.98
CA GLU A 422 -1.51 11.58 -12.23
C GLU A 422 -1.13 10.51 -11.21
N LEU A 423 -0.10 9.73 -11.50
CA LEU A 423 0.51 8.81 -10.55
C LEU A 423 1.73 9.48 -9.91
N ASN A 424 1.53 10.10 -8.77
CA ASN A 424 2.56 10.78 -7.98
C ASN A 424 2.30 10.59 -6.48
N GLU A 425 3.20 11.09 -5.62
CA GLU A 425 3.13 10.93 -4.17
C GLU A 425 1.80 11.44 -3.60
N TYR A 426 1.33 12.60 -4.08
CA TYR A 426 0.11 13.22 -3.59
C TYR A 426 -1.14 12.37 -3.87
N THR A 427 -1.31 11.91 -5.10
CA THR A 427 -2.47 11.09 -5.49
C THR A 427 -2.41 9.68 -4.93
N VAL A 428 -1.23 9.11 -4.77
CA VAL A 428 -1.04 7.83 -4.07
C VAL A 428 -1.37 7.98 -2.59
N GLY A 429 -0.94 9.07 -1.94
CA GLY A 429 -1.31 9.39 -0.56
C GLY A 429 -2.82 9.48 -0.38
N GLN A 430 -3.51 10.20 -1.29
CA GLN A 430 -4.98 10.28 -1.30
C GLN A 430 -5.64 8.91 -1.44
N THR A 431 -5.14 8.08 -2.38
CA THR A 431 -5.74 6.76 -2.66
C THR A 431 -5.61 5.81 -1.46
N LEU A 432 -4.43 5.73 -0.86
CA LEU A 432 -4.20 4.90 0.31
C LEU A 432 -5.07 5.32 1.49
N GLN A 433 -5.14 6.62 1.77
CA GLN A 433 -5.96 7.14 2.87
C GLN A 433 -7.45 6.94 2.62
N MET A 434 -7.92 7.21 1.38
CA MET A 434 -9.31 6.97 0.98
C MET A 434 -9.73 5.52 1.25
N LEU A 435 -8.92 4.55 0.82
CA LEU A 435 -9.25 3.13 0.98
C LEU A 435 -9.20 2.69 2.45
N MET A 436 -8.28 3.23 3.25
CA MET A 436 -8.25 2.96 4.70
C MET A 436 -9.49 3.51 5.41
N LEU A 437 -9.86 4.75 5.14
CA LEU A 437 -11.04 5.39 5.71
C LEU A 437 -12.32 4.67 5.28
N ALA A 438 -12.47 4.34 4.00
CA ALA A 438 -13.62 3.61 3.45
C ALA A 438 -13.78 2.23 4.09
N THR A 439 -12.69 1.50 4.27
CA THR A 439 -12.71 0.18 4.92
C THR A 439 -13.18 0.26 6.36
N VAL A 440 -12.73 1.26 7.12
CA VAL A 440 -13.19 1.46 8.51
C VAL A 440 -14.64 1.91 8.56
N LEU A 441 -15.03 2.85 7.69
CA LEU A 441 -16.42 3.32 7.58
C LEU A 441 -17.39 2.17 7.29
N GLU A 442 -17.03 1.29 6.34
CA GLU A 442 -17.84 0.11 6.04
C GLU A 442 -17.90 -0.88 7.22
N GLY A 443 -16.79 -1.10 7.94
CA GLY A 443 -16.78 -1.91 9.15
C GLY A 443 -17.76 -1.40 10.21
N ARG A 444 -17.90 -0.07 10.37
CA ARG A 444 -18.90 0.54 11.25
C ARG A 444 -20.33 0.30 10.77
N LEU A 445 -20.58 0.40 9.45
CA LEU A 445 -21.90 0.12 8.87
C LEU A 445 -22.36 -1.33 9.11
N ILE A 446 -21.46 -2.29 8.95
CA ILE A 446 -21.77 -3.71 9.18
C ILE A 446 -21.59 -4.15 10.65
N LYS A 447 -21.32 -3.20 11.55
CA LYS A 447 -21.24 -3.37 13.01
C LYS A 447 -20.19 -4.38 13.46
N ILE A 448 -19.03 -4.36 12.83
CA ILE A 448 -17.84 -5.12 13.25
C ILE A 448 -16.73 -4.18 13.69
N ASN A 449 -15.83 -4.66 14.54
CA ASN A 449 -14.58 -3.93 14.80
C ASN A 449 -13.63 -4.16 13.61
N PRO A 450 -13.32 -3.12 12.78
CA PRO A 450 -12.45 -3.26 11.62
C PRO A 450 -10.96 -3.43 11.98
N TYR A 451 -10.62 -3.27 13.26
CA TYR A 451 -9.27 -3.40 13.78
C TYR A 451 -9.00 -4.80 14.34
N GLY A 452 -7.70 -5.14 14.54
CA GLY A 452 -7.30 -6.48 14.94
C GLY A 452 -7.57 -7.54 13.86
N GLN A 453 -7.11 -8.76 14.09
CA GLN A 453 -7.26 -9.92 13.18
C GLN A 453 -7.26 -11.22 13.96
N PRO A 454 -8.31 -11.54 14.76
CA PRO A 454 -8.31 -12.70 15.64
C PRO A 454 -8.24 -14.05 14.88
N GLY A 455 -8.72 -14.10 13.63
CA GLY A 455 -8.73 -15.32 12.82
C GLY A 455 -7.36 -15.90 12.50
N VAL A 456 -6.29 -15.06 12.50
CA VAL A 456 -4.94 -15.53 12.19
C VAL A 456 -4.17 -16.05 13.42
N GLU A 457 -4.70 -15.92 14.63
CA GLU A 457 -4.00 -16.39 15.84
C GLU A 457 -3.98 -17.92 15.96
N ALA A 458 -4.99 -18.59 15.42
CA ALA A 458 -5.09 -20.06 15.48
C ALA A 458 -3.94 -20.74 14.73
N TYR A 459 -3.63 -20.31 13.48
CA TYR A 459 -2.54 -20.93 12.74
C TYR A 459 -1.17 -20.67 13.38
N LYS A 460 -0.95 -19.49 13.95
CA LYS A 460 0.30 -19.14 14.65
C LYS A 460 0.53 -20.07 15.84
N LYS A 461 -0.51 -20.28 16.64
CA LYS A 461 -0.47 -21.22 17.78
C LYS A 461 -0.15 -22.65 17.31
N ASN A 462 -0.86 -23.14 16.32
CA ASN A 462 -0.66 -24.50 15.78
C ASN A 462 0.74 -24.66 15.18
N MET A 463 1.26 -23.67 14.46
CA MET A 463 2.61 -23.67 13.93
C MET A 463 3.67 -23.77 15.06
N GLN A 464 3.53 -23.01 16.15
CA GLN A 464 4.42 -23.09 17.30
C GLN A 464 4.38 -24.46 17.96
N GLU A 465 3.21 -25.10 18.09
CA GLU A 465 3.06 -26.45 18.62
C GLU A 465 3.78 -27.49 17.74
N VAL A 466 3.76 -27.34 16.42
CA VAL A 466 4.46 -28.24 15.47
C VAL A 466 5.97 -28.03 15.56
N LEU A 467 6.44 -26.77 15.64
CA LEU A 467 7.87 -26.46 15.74
C LEU A 467 8.51 -26.91 17.05
N ASN A 468 7.73 -27.10 18.10
CA ASN A 468 8.21 -27.53 19.43
C ASN A 468 8.18 -29.08 19.61
N ARG A 469 7.75 -29.83 18.61
CA ARG A 469 7.80 -31.31 18.57
C ARG A 469 9.18 -31.81 18.11
#